data_2ab4776e2809af2acdc6f81b0a799a4e
#
_entry.id   2ab4776e2809af2acdc6f81b0a799a4e
#
_cell.length_a   1.000
_cell.length_b   1.000
_cell.length_c   1.000
_cell.angle_alpha   90.00
_cell.angle_beta   90.00
_cell.angle_gamma   90.00
#
_symmetry.space_group_name_H-M   'P 1'
#
loop_
_entity.id
_entity.type
_entity.pdbx_description
1 polymer ?
#
loop_
_entity_poly.entity_id
_entity_poly.type
_entity_poly.pdbx_seq_one_letter_code
_entity_poly.pdbx_strand_id
1 'polypeptide(L)'
;MKRLIFISICLLTIMSLVVGCGASKKVTRIDPEEVTDLSGRWNDTDSRLVSQEMIRDCLNHPWINEHMTAKAKKPAIIVGSMRNKSSEHIAVATFVNDIERAFINSGQVNVVSSAGDREELRSEKDDQRVFASPDTIKQMGKELGAGFMMTGEVNTIVDQEGGEKVTFYQVDLTLTNIETNVKVWLGQKKIKKFIARSKYSS
;
A
#
# COMPACT_ATOMS: atom_id res chain seq x y z
N MET A 1 -56.91 -43.48 -8.41
CA MET A 1 -56.80 -42.19 -9.13
C MET A 1 -56.48 -41.02 -8.19
N LYS A 2 -57.22 -40.74 -7.12
CA LYS A 2 -56.96 -39.59 -6.20
C LYS A 2 -55.58 -39.60 -5.56
N ARG A 3 -55.01 -40.75 -5.18
CA ARG A 3 -53.63 -40.84 -4.58
C ARG A 3 -52.51 -40.54 -5.60
N LEU A 4 -52.68 -40.94 -6.85
CA LEU A 4 -51.71 -40.65 -7.91
C LEU A 4 -51.69 -39.17 -8.27
N ILE A 5 -52.85 -38.50 -8.25
CA ILE A 5 -52.95 -37.05 -8.48
C ILE A 5 -52.27 -36.27 -7.34
N PHE A 6 -52.43 -36.71 -6.10
CA PHE A 6 -51.80 -36.06 -4.94
C PHE A 6 -50.25 -36.19 -4.96
N ILE A 7 -49.73 -37.35 -5.35
CA ILE A 7 -48.31 -37.58 -5.48
C ILE A 7 -47.71 -36.72 -6.62
N SER A 8 -48.45 -36.60 -7.75
CA SER A 8 -48.00 -35.76 -8.87
C SER A 8 -47.98 -34.27 -8.52
N ILE A 9 -48.96 -33.78 -7.74
CA ILE A 9 -49.00 -32.38 -7.29
C ILE A 9 -47.87 -32.11 -6.28
N CYS A 10 -47.56 -32.99 -5.34
CA CYS A 10 -46.45 -32.86 -4.42
C CYS A 10 -45.09 -32.88 -5.14
N LEU A 11 -44.94 -33.72 -6.18
CA LEU A 11 -43.70 -33.71 -6.98
C LEU A 11 -43.50 -32.40 -7.75
N LEU A 12 -44.60 -31.84 -8.30
CA LEU A 12 -44.54 -30.55 -9.00
C LEU A 12 -44.20 -29.37 -8.10
N THR A 13 -44.70 -29.36 -6.84
CA THR A 13 -44.41 -28.31 -5.85
C THR A 13 -42.98 -28.41 -5.30
N ILE A 14 -42.40 -29.59 -5.19
CA ILE A 14 -40.99 -29.78 -4.80
C ILE A 14 -40.05 -29.31 -5.92
N MET A 15 -40.42 -29.51 -7.19
CA MET A 15 -39.60 -29.12 -8.32
C MET A 15 -39.55 -27.59 -8.56
N SER A 16 -40.52 -26.84 -8.06
CA SER A 16 -40.55 -25.36 -8.15
C SER A 16 -39.69 -24.65 -7.09
N LEU A 17 -39.23 -25.35 -6.06
CA LEU A 17 -38.40 -24.79 -4.97
C LEU A 17 -36.91 -24.76 -5.29
N VAL A 18 -36.46 -25.30 -6.43
CA VAL A 18 -35.02 -25.42 -6.78
C VAL A 18 -34.56 -24.32 -7.77
N VAL A 19 -35.39 -23.31 -8.05
CA VAL A 19 -34.91 -22.13 -8.80
C VAL A 19 -34.08 -21.25 -7.86
N GLY A 20 -32.88 -21.72 -7.53
CA GLY A 20 -31.89 -20.90 -6.83
C GLY A 20 -31.52 -19.73 -7.72
N CYS A 21 -31.81 -18.50 -7.29
CA CYS A 21 -31.25 -17.28 -7.86
C CYS A 21 -29.74 -17.32 -7.73
N GLY A 22 -29.05 -17.86 -8.71
CA GLY A 22 -27.60 -17.69 -8.84
C GLY A 22 -27.32 -16.22 -9.10
N ALA A 23 -26.85 -15.48 -8.09
CA ALA A 23 -26.38 -14.11 -8.27
C ALA A 23 -25.26 -14.11 -9.30
N SER A 24 -25.49 -13.56 -10.49
CA SER A 24 -24.45 -13.44 -11.52
C SER A 24 -23.43 -12.39 -11.10
N LYS A 25 -22.19 -12.81 -10.92
CA LYS A 25 -21.07 -11.90 -10.63
C LYS A 25 -20.70 -11.16 -11.91
N LYS A 26 -20.86 -9.83 -11.92
CA LYS A 26 -20.39 -8.96 -13.01
C LYS A 26 -19.07 -8.32 -12.57
N VAL A 27 -18.02 -8.46 -13.38
CA VAL A 27 -16.72 -7.81 -13.18
C VAL A 27 -16.57 -6.75 -14.28
N THR A 28 -16.29 -5.52 -13.88
CA THR A 28 -16.03 -4.40 -14.80
C THR A 28 -14.69 -3.76 -14.38
N ARG A 29 -13.89 -3.37 -15.37
CA ARG A 29 -12.69 -2.56 -15.12
C ARG A 29 -13.11 -1.10 -14.97
N ILE A 30 -12.61 -0.46 -13.93
CA ILE A 30 -12.79 0.97 -13.66
C ILE A 30 -11.43 1.68 -13.75
N ASP A 31 -11.44 3.00 -13.78
CA ASP A 31 -10.22 3.80 -13.78
C ASP A 31 -9.44 3.55 -12.46
N PRO A 32 -8.13 3.27 -12.50
CA PRO A 32 -7.32 3.09 -11.30
C PRO A 32 -7.28 4.33 -10.38
N GLU A 33 -7.53 5.53 -10.93
CA GLU A 33 -7.58 6.78 -10.15
C GLU A 33 -8.97 7.05 -9.54
N GLU A 34 -9.99 6.26 -9.90
CA GLU A 34 -11.34 6.42 -9.38
C GLU A 34 -11.38 6.11 -7.88
N VAL A 35 -12.00 7.01 -7.11
CA VAL A 35 -12.21 6.82 -5.67
C VAL A 35 -13.36 5.85 -5.44
N THR A 36 -13.06 4.64 -4.99
CA THR A 36 -14.06 3.59 -4.75
C THR A 36 -13.95 3.04 -3.33
N ASP A 37 -14.95 3.34 -2.49
CA ASP A 37 -15.04 2.89 -1.10
C ASP A 37 -16.18 1.89 -0.89
N LEU A 38 -15.92 0.60 -1.14
CA LEU A 38 -16.94 -0.45 -1.04
C LEU A 38 -17.16 -0.96 0.39
N SER A 39 -16.12 -1.07 1.18
CA SER A 39 -16.17 -1.73 2.49
C SER A 39 -15.87 -0.81 3.68
N GLY A 40 -15.44 0.42 3.41
CA GLY A 40 -14.92 1.33 4.43
C GLY A 40 -13.61 0.87 5.09
N ARG A 41 -12.98 -0.20 4.57
CA ARG A 41 -11.64 -0.63 4.97
C ARG A 41 -10.59 0.15 4.20
N TRP A 42 -9.33 0.02 4.65
CA TRP A 42 -8.18 0.52 3.89
C TRP A 42 -8.16 -0.08 2.48
N ASN A 43 -7.99 0.76 1.47
CA ASN A 43 -7.97 0.36 0.05
C ASN A 43 -6.81 1.02 -0.72
N ASP A 44 -6.76 0.82 -2.02
CA ASP A 44 -5.76 1.36 -2.93
C ASP A 44 -5.80 2.89 -3.00
N THR A 45 -7.00 3.47 -3.01
CA THR A 45 -7.20 4.93 -2.99
C THR A 45 -6.56 5.56 -1.75
N ASP A 46 -6.75 4.96 -0.57
CA ASP A 46 -6.13 5.43 0.67
C ASP A 46 -4.60 5.40 0.57
N SER A 47 -4.04 4.27 0.11
CA SER A 47 -2.59 4.10 -0.06
C SER A 47 -2.01 5.15 -1.00
N ARG A 48 -2.62 5.37 -2.15
CA ARG A 48 -2.18 6.32 -3.16
C ARG A 48 -2.26 7.77 -2.66
N LEU A 49 -3.40 8.19 -2.14
CA LEU A 49 -3.59 9.57 -1.69
C LEU A 49 -2.70 9.90 -0.49
N VAL A 50 -2.56 8.97 0.45
CA VAL A 50 -1.69 9.17 1.63
C VAL A 50 -0.23 9.27 1.21
N SER A 51 0.27 8.34 0.38
CA SER A 51 1.67 8.37 -0.07
C SER A 51 1.98 9.65 -0.85
N GLN A 52 1.13 10.04 -1.80
CA GLN A 52 1.32 11.26 -2.60
C GLN A 52 1.38 12.52 -1.74
N GLU A 53 0.44 12.69 -0.80
CA GLU A 53 0.38 13.87 0.06
C GLU A 53 1.57 13.94 1.01
N MET A 54 1.87 12.82 1.70
CA MET A 54 2.95 12.79 2.69
C MET A 54 4.33 12.95 2.05
N ILE A 55 4.56 12.36 0.87
CA ILE A 55 5.84 12.51 0.18
C ILE A 55 6.00 13.92 -0.36
N ARG A 56 4.94 14.54 -0.89
CA ARG A 56 4.99 15.95 -1.29
C ARG A 56 5.34 16.87 -0.11
N ASP A 57 4.76 16.63 1.06
CA ASP A 57 5.10 17.38 2.27
C ASP A 57 6.57 17.16 2.68
N CYS A 58 7.02 15.91 2.69
CA CYS A 58 8.40 15.54 3.00
C CYS A 58 9.41 16.24 2.06
N LEU A 59 9.12 16.25 0.75
CA LEU A 59 10.00 16.84 -0.26
C LEU A 59 10.05 18.37 -0.20
N ASN A 60 9.00 19.01 0.31
CA ASN A 60 8.95 20.46 0.48
C ASN A 60 9.56 20.93 1.82
N HIS A 61 9.94 19.98 2.69
CA HIS A 61 10.53 20.32 3.99
C HIS A 61 12.01 20.72 3.85
N PRO A 62 12.56 21.62 4.71
CA PRO A 62 13.90 22.18 4.59
C PRO A 62 15.07 21.19 4.53
N TRP A 63 14.93 19.98 5.05
CA TRP A 63 16.03 19.00 5.16
C TRP A 63 16.74 18.70 3.82
N ILE A 64 16.04 18.78 2.68
CA ILE A 64 16.66 18.61 1.35
C ILE A 64 17.63 19.74 1.04
N ASN A 65 17.17 20.98 1.22
CA ASN A 65 17.99 22.17 0.96
C ASN A 65 19.19 22.22 1.92
N GLU A 66 18.99 21.88 3.18
CA GLU A 66 20.06 21.78 4.18
C GLU A 66 21.10 20.74 3.76
N HIS A 67 20.65 19.54 3.32
CA HIS A 67 21.56 18.51 2.83
C HIS A 67 22.31 18.94 1.57
N MET A 68 21.61 19.53 0.60
CA MET A 68 22.20 20.02 -0.65
C MET A 68 23.26 21.09 -0.39
N THR A 69 23.00 22.00 0.53
CA THR A 69 23.93 23.05 0.94
C THR A 69 25.17 22.44 1.62
N ALA A 70 24.98 21.46 2.50
CA ALA A 70 26.08 20.87 3.26
C ALA A 70 26.94 19.89 2.44
N LYS A 71 26.35 19.14 1.52
CA LYS A 71 27.02 18.01 0.82
C LYS A 71 27.17 18.22 -0.70
N ALA A 72 26.55 19.26 -1.28
CA ALA A 72 26.53 19.56 -2.74
C ALA A 72 26.09 18.37 -3.62
N LYS A 73 25.22 17.48 -3.10
CA LYS A 73 24.72 16.30 -3.80
C LYS A 73 23.31 15.94 -3.31
N LYS A 74 22.53 15.28 -4.18
CA LYS A 74 21.20 14.79 -3.81
C LYS A 74 21.27 13.84 -2.62
N PRO A 75 20.35 13.98 -1.64
CA PRO A 75 20.26 13.01 -0.55
C PRO A 75 19.91 11.62 -1.06
N ALA A 76 20.46 10.60 -0.44
CA ALA A 76 20.15 9.20 -0.69
C ALA A 76 19.25 8.67 0.43
N ILE A 77 18.09 8.12 0.05
CA ILE A 77 17.06 7.61 0.96
C ILE A 77 16.91 6.12 0.76
N ILE A 78 16.68 5.38 1.84
CA ILE A 78 16.13 4.04 1.83
C ILE A 78 14.74 4.07 2.48
N VAL A 79 13.76 3.42 1.84
CA VAL A 79 12.47 3.16 2.48
C VAL A 79 12.60 1.88 3.29
N GLY A 80 12.52 2.03 4.60
CA GLY A 80 12.64 0.96 5.57
C GLY A 80 11.27 0.32 5.88
N SER A 81 11.14 -0.22 7.08
CA SER A 81 9.94 -0.95 7.48
C SER A 81 8.73 -0.04 7.66
N MET A 82 7.63 -0.41 7.02
CA MET A 82 6.29 0.09 7.28
C MET A 82 5.50 -0.95 8.07
N ARG A 83 5.07 -0.60 9.28
CA ARG A 83 4.39 -1.53 10.19
C ARG A 83 2.88 -1.34 10.13
N ASN A 84 2.17 -2.42 9.86
CA ASN A 84 0.73 -2.44 10.04
C ASN A 84 0.40 -2.79 11.50
N LYS A 85 -0.09 -1.81 12.26
CA LYS A 85 -0.59 -1.95 13.62
C LYS A 85 -2.13 -1.87 13.69
N SER A 86 -2.77 -1.89 12.52
CA SER A 86 -4.22 -1.93 12.44
C SER A 86 -4.76 -3.33 12.71
N SER A 87 -6.06 -3.43 12.95
CA SER A 87 -6.78 -4.70 13.02
C SER A 87 -7.11 -5.28 11.64
N GLU A 88 -6.74 -4.61 10.56
CA GLU A 88 -7.02 -5.00 9.19
C GLU A 88 -5.77 -5.55 8.50
N HIS A 89 -5.96 -6.40 7.50
CA HIS A 89 -4.86 -6.79 6.62
C HIS A 89 -4.60 -5.68 5.59
N ILE A 90 -3.61 -4.83 5.87
CA ILE A 90 -3.16 -3.78 4.94
C ILE A 90 -1.94 -4.28 4.17
N ALA A 91 -1.99 -4.21 2.84
CA ALA A 91 -0.86 -4.56 1.97
C ALA A 91 0.21 -3.45 2.01
N VAL A 92 0.98 -3.39 3.10
CA VAL A 92 1.99 -2.33 3.30
C VAL A 92 3.06 -2.28 2.22
N ALA A 93 3.31 -3.39 1.52
CA ALA A 93 4.23 -3.42 0.38
C ALA A 93 3.77 -2.50 -0.76
N THR A 94 2.46 -2.47 -1.08
CA THR A 94 1.91 -1.55 -2.08
C THR A 94 2.15 -0.10 -1.66
N PHE A 95 1.92 0.22 -0.40
CA PHE A 95 2.17 1.56 0.15
C PHE A 95 3.65 1.96 0.09
N VAL A 96 4.58 1.03 0.40
CA VAL A 96 6.03 1.25 0.25
C VAL A 96 6.38 1.55 -1.20
N ASN A 97 5.88 0.77 -2.15
CA ASN A 97 6.13 0.97 -3.59
C ASN A 97 5.61 2.34 -4.08
N ASP A 98 4.48 2.80 -3.58
CA ASP A 98 3.94 4.12 -3.92
C ASP A 98 4.83 5.25 -3.36
N ILE A 99 5.36 5.09 -2.15
CA ILE A 99 6.33 6.02 -1.55
C ILE A 99 7.61 6.07 -2.37
N GLU A 100 8.20 4.92 -2.71
CA GLU A 100 9.43 4.85 -3.51
C GLU A 100 9.23 5.49 -4.89
N ARG A 101 8.13 5.18 -5.55
CA ARG A 101 7.77 5.79 -6.85
C ARG A 101 7.66 7.30 -6.75
N ALA A 102 6.99 7.82 -5.70
CA ALA A 102 6.84 9.25 -5.50
C ALA A 102 8.21 9.95 -5.29
N PHE A 103 9.10 9.34 -4.52
CA PHE A 103 10.46 9.84 -4.34
C PHE A 103 11.28 9.82 -5.62
N ILE A 104 11.30 8.72 -6.35
CA ILE A 104 12.04 8.58 -7.62
C ILE A 104 11.55 9.60 -8.63
N ASN A 105 10.23 9.70 -8.82
CA ASN A 105 9.62 10.60 -9.81
C ASN A 105 9.81 12.08 -9.48
N SER A 106 10.03 12.43 -8.20
CA SER A 106 10.35 13.81 -7.81
C SER A 106 11.68 14.31 -8.38
N GLY A 107 12.61 13.40 -8.66
CA GLY A 107 13.97 13.72 -9.11
C GLY A 107 14.83 14.46 -8.07
N GLN A 108 14.33 14.70 -6.85
CA GLN A 108 15.03 15.48 -5.81
C GLN A 108 15.95 14.63 -4.94
N VAL A 109 15.71 13.32 -4.88
CA VAL A 109 16.42 12.36 -4.05
C VAL A 109 16.87 11.14 -4.85
N ASN A 110 17.83 10.38 -4.35
CA ASN A 110 18.18 9.07 -4.84
C ASN A 110 17.58 8.01 -3.92
N VAL A 111 16.76 7.12 -4.45
CA VAL A 111 16.23 5.99 -3.68
C VAL A 111 17.18 4.81 -3.81
N VAL A 112 17.64 4.29 -2.68
CA VAL A 112 18.55 3.14 -2.60
C VAL A 112 17.70 1.88 -2.42
N SER A 113 18.01 0.85 -3.19
CA SER A 113 17.32 -0.45 -3.11
C SER A 113 17.30 -1.05 -1.72
N SER A 114 16.26 -1.80 -1.39
CA SER A 114 16.13 -2.54 -0.12
C SER A 114 17.28 -3.53 0.09
N ALA A 115 17.41 -4.08 1.29
CA ALA A 115 18.45 -5.06 1.57
C ALA A 115 18.30 -6.32 0.71
N GLY A 116 17.05 -6.80 0.49
CA GLY A 116 16.77 -7.95 -0.36
C GLY A 116 17.14 -7.71 -1.81
N ASP A 117 16.68 -6.58 -2.39
CA ASP A 117 16.99 -6.22 -3.77
C ASP A 117 18.50 -6.06 -4.02
N ARG A 118 19.22 -5.51 -3.02
CA ARG A 118 20.68 -5.38 -3.14
C ARG A 118 21.39 -6.73 -3.15
N GLU A 119 20.87 -7.71 -2.43
CA GLU A 119 21.43 -9.06 -2.43
C GLU A 119 21.28 -9.73 -3.80
N GLU A 120 20.11 -9.61 -4.43
CA GLU A 120 19.88 -10.08 -5.81
C GLU A 120 20.80 -9.37 -6.80
N LEU A 121 20.95 -8.04 -6.70
CA LEU A 121 21.84 -7.28 -7.56
C LEU A 121 23.32 -7.65 -7.39
N ARG A 122 23.74 -8.01 -6.17
CA ARG A 122 25.13 -8.48 -5.92
C ARG A 122 25.34 -9.87 -6.53
N SER A 123 24.37 -10.77 -6.37
CA SER A 123 24.40 -12.10 -6.99
C SER A 123 24.50 -11.98 -8.51
N GLU A 124 23.69 -11.13 -9.13
CA GLU A 124 23.75 -10.87 -10.59
C GLU A 124 25.12 -10.33 -11.02
N LYS A 125 25.71 -9.41 -10.25
CA LYS A 125 27.05 -8.89 -10.57
C LYS A 125 28.15 -9.97 -10.47
N ASP A 126 28.01 -10.90 -9.54
CA ASP A 126 28.93 -12.03 -9.39
C ASP A 126 28.78 -13.00 -10.57
N ASP A 127 27.55 -13.28 -11.02
CA ASP A 127 27.30 -14.10 -12.21
C ASP A 127 27.86 -13.43 -13.50
N GLN A 128 27.72 -12.13 -13.66
CA GLN A 128 28.29 -11.40 -14.79
C GLN A 128 29.82 -11.53 -14.85
N ARG A 129 30.52 -11.58 -13.72
CA ARG A 129 31.97 -11.78 -13.68
C ARG A 129 32.42 -13.10 -14.26
N VAL A 130 31.54 -14.11 -14.18
CA VAL A 130 31.84 -15.48 -14.64
C VAL A 130 31.44 -15.66 -16.12
N PHE A 131 30.31 -15.10 -16.53
CA PHE A 131 29.65 -15.45 -17.79
C PHE A 131 29.56 -14.30 -18.81
N ALA A 132 29.69 -13.04 -18.40
CA ALA A 132 29.59 -11.93 -19.33
C ALA A 132 30.91 -11.61 -20.05
N SER A 133 30.84 -11.00 -21.23
CA SER A 133 32.00 -10.55 -21.96
C SER A 133 32.72 -9.39 -21.25
N PRO A 134 34.07 -9.28 -21.35
CA PRO A 134 34.85 -8.28 -20.60
C PRO A 134 34.41 -6.82 -20.79
N ASP A 135 33.88 -6.50 -21.98
CA ASP A 135 33.39 -5.16 -22.33
C ASP A 135 32.01 -4.83 -21.74
N THR A 136 31.27 -5.83 -21.33
CA THR A 136 29.90 -5.67 -20.73
C THR A 136 29.83 -5.86 -19.25
N ILE A 137 30.86 -6.45 -18.62
CA ILE A 137 30.90 -6.68 -17.16
C ILE A 137 30.74 -5.36 -16.41
N LYS A 138 29.78 -5.32 -15.50
CA LYS A 138 29.61 -4.21 -14.56
C LYS A 138 30.59 -4.35 -13.40
N GLN A 139 31.47 -3.37 -13.24
CA GLN A 139 32.41 -3.39 -12.14
C GLN A 139 31.65 -3.29 -10.81
N MET A 140 32.09 -4.08 -9.83
CA MET A 140 31.67 -3.92 -8.44
C MET A 140 32.29 -2.65 -7.87
N GLY A 141 31.61 -1.52 -8.11
CA GLY A 141 31.93 -0.25 -7.46
C GLY A 141 31.39 -0.21 -6.02
N LYS A 142 31.75 0.86 -5.30
CA LYS A 142 31.11 1.16 -4.01
C LYS A 142 29.65 1.50 -4.26
N GLU A 143 28.74 0.82 -3.57
CA GLU A 143 27.31 1.15 -3.58
C GLU A 143 27.08 2.52 -2.94
N LEU A 144 26.06 3.24 -3.44
CA LEU A 144 25.64 4.46 -2.78
C LEU A 144 24.95 4.09 -1.45
N GLY A 145 25.53 4.52 -0.35
CA GLY A 145 24.94 4.36 0.97
C GLY A 145 23.75 5.33 1.15
N ALA A 146 22.68 4.87 1.78
CA ALA A 146 21.60 5.75 2.19
C ALA A 146 22.07 6.66 3.33
N GLY A 147 21.84 7.97 3.21
CA GLY A 147 22.04 8.94 4.28
C GLY A 147 20.81 9.09 5.18
N PHE A 148 19.64 8.71 4.67
CA PHE A 148 18.37 8.83 5.37
C PHE A 148 17.56 7.55 5.25
N MET A 149 16.78 7.25 6.30
CA MET A 149 15.86 6.13 6.33
C MET A 149 14.45 6.63 6.62
N MET A 150 13.50 6.26 5.76
CA MET A 150 12.09 6.46 6.03
C MET A 150 11.50 5.21 6.66
N THR A 151 10.79 5.38 7.77
CA THR A 151 10.02 4.32 8.43
C THR A 151 8.64 4.83 8.78
N GLY A 152 7.69 3.93 9.06
CA GLY A 152 6.37 4.35 9.44
C GLY A 152 5.49 3.27 10.02
N GLU A 153 4.27 3.68 10.34
CA GLU A 153 3.24 2.76 10.82
C GLU A 153 1.84 3.23 10.46
N VAL A 154 0.94 2.28 10.32
CA VAL A 154 -0.51 2.51 10.14
C VAL A 154 -1.21 2.00 11.38
N ASN A 155 -1.94 2.86 12.06
CA ASN A 155 -2.75 2.57 13.23
C ASN A 155 -4.24 2.74 12.90
N THR A 156 -5.13 2.03 13.62
CA THR A 156 -6.58 2.20 13.50
C THR A 156 -7.25 2.31 14.87
N ILE A 157 -8.31 3.12 14.92
CA ILE A 157 -9.28 3.12 16.00
C ILE A 157 -10.64 2.83 15.36
N VAL A 158 -11.36 1.86 15.92
CA VAL A 158 -12.70 1.48 15.45
C VAL A 158 -13.69 1.78 16.56
N ASP A 159 -14.76 2.49 16.21
CA ASP A 159 -15.91 2.76 17.04
C ASP A 159 -17.16 2.26 16.33
N GLN A 160 -17.99 1.44 17.02
CA GLN A 160 -19.14 0.79 16.39
C GLN A 160 -20.29 0.65 17.37
N GLU A 161 -21.45 1.15 17.00
CA GLU A 161 -22.70 1.01 17.76
C GLU A 161 -23.92 1.01 16.82
N GLY A 162 -24.97 0.28 17.17
CA GLY A 162 -26.28 0.34 16.52
C GLY A 162 -26.33 0.06 15.02
N GLY A 163 -25.32 -0.62 14.46
CA GLY A 163 -25.19 -0.87 13.00
C GLY A 163 -24.39 0.19 12.26
N GLU A 164 -23.94 1.21 12.95
CA GLU A 164 -23.00 2.22 12.45
C GLU A 164 -21.58 1.88 12.91
N LYS A 165 -20.59 2.19 12.05
CA LYS A 165 -19.18 1.98 12.33
C LYS A 165 -18.37 3.16 11.82
N VAL A 166 -17.48 3.66 12.65
CA VAL A 166 -16.45 4.61 12.26
C VAL A 166 -15.10 3.92 12.34
N THR A 167 -14.32 3.98 11.26
CA THR A 167 -12.93 3.55 11.27
C THR A 167 -12.04 4.78 11.07
N PHE A 168 -11.18 5.04 12.04
CA PHE A 168 -10.17 6.08 11.98
C PHE A 168 -8.83 5.42 11.70
N TYR A 169 -8.14 5.87 10.66
CA TYR A 169 -6.78 5.48 10.31
C TYR A 169 -5.84 6.64 10.57
N GLN A 170 -4.68 6.32 11.12
CA GLN A 170 -3.58 7.25 11.26
C GLN A 170 -2.32 6.62 10.69
N VAL A 171 -1.72 7.30 9.73
CA VAL A 171 -0.43 6.94 9.14
C VAL A 171 0.61 7.93 9.64
N ASP A 172 1.65 7.42 10.26
CA ASP A 172 2.78 8.19 10.73
C ASP A 172 4.03 7.76 9.98
N LEU A 173 4.73 8.72 9.34
CA LEU A 173 6.01 8.50 8.67
C LEU A 173 7.09 9.34 9.34
N THR A 174 8.29 8.78 9.41
CA THR A 174 9.48 9.44 9.98
C THR A 174 10.62 9.31 9.00
N LEU A 175 11.30 10.42 8.70
CA LEU A 175 12.57 10.44 7.99
C LEU A 175 13.68 10.73 8.99
N THR A 176 14.62 9.80 9.12
CA THR A 176 15.74 9.87 10.07
C THR A 176 17.07 9.92 9.33
N ASN A 177 17.94 10.83 9.70
CA ASN A 177 19.33 10.81 9.26
C ASN A 177 20.05 9.63 9.94
N ILE A 178 20.63 8.74 9.13
CA ILE A 178 21.22 7.47 9.61
C ILE A 178 22.52 7.73 10.38
N GLU A 179 23.28 8.77 10.00
CA GLU A 179 24.56 9.10 10.62
C GLU A 179 24.38 9.70 12.03
N THR A 180 23.38 10.57 12.18
CA THR A 180 23.18 11.34 13.43
C THR A 180 22.02 10.85 14.29
N ASN A 181 21.18 9.95 13.77
CA ASN A 181 19.90 9.51 14.35
C ASN A 181 18.88 10.64 14.58
N VAL A 182 19.08 11.80 13.94
CA VAL A 182 18.15 12.92 14.03
C VAL A 182 16.96 12.69 13.09
N LYS A 183 15.75 12.84 13.60
CA LYS A 183 14.53 12.86 12.81
C LYS A 183 14.45 14.22 12.12
N VAL A 184 14.58 14.22 10.79
CA VAL A 184 14.61 15.45 9.99
C VAL A 184 13.23 15.81 9.45
N TRP A 185 12.29 14.86 9.48
CA TRP A 185 10.91 15.07 9.10
C TRP A 185 9.99 14.05 9.78
N LEU A 186 8.80 14.52 10.15
CA LEU A 186 7.70 13.72 10.67
C LEU A 186 6.44 14.10 9.92
N GLY A 187 5.82 13.13 9.27
CA GLY A 187 4.53 13.29 8.60
C GLY A 187 3.45 12.48 9.26
N GLN A 188 2.24 13.03 9.26
CA GLN A 188 1.05 12.35 9.76
C GLN A 188 -0.13 12.59 8.82
N LYS A 189 -0.82 11.51 8.43
CA LYS A 189 -2.09 11.59 7.70
C LYS A 189 -3.17 10.84 8.43
N LYS A 190 -4.35 11.45 8.50
CA LYS A 190 -5.54 10.90 9.15
C LYS A 190 -6.65 10.72 8.14
N ILE A 191 -7.31 9.55 8.18
CA ILE A 191 -8.50 9.24 7.39
C ILE A 191 -9.58 8.77 8.35
N LYS A 192 -10.81 9.22 8.15
CA LYS A 192 -11.96 8.79 8.93
C LYS A 192 -13.06 8.33 7.99
N LYS A 193 -13.45 7.06 8.09
CA LYS A 193 -14.50 6.46 7.25
C LYS A 193 -15.71 6.12 8.12
N PHE A 194 -16.89 6.54 7.66
CA PHE A 194 -18.16 6.21 8.28
C PHE A 194 -18.88 5.16 7.45
N ILE A 195 -19.37 4.12 8.11
CA ILE A 195 -20.07 3.00 7.50
C ILE A 195 -21.41 2.86 8.21
N ALA A 196 -22.51 3.07 7.49
CA ALA A 196 -23.85 2.79 7.94
C ALA A 196 -24.41 1.58 7.17
N ARG A 197 -24.98 0.60 7.90
CA ARG A 197 -25.77 -0.45 7.27
C ARG A 197 -27.22 0.02 7.20
N SER A 198 -27.77 0.14 5.99
CA SER A 198 -29.20 0.36 5.84
C SER A 198 -29.94 -0.81 6.51
N LYS A 199 -30.80 -0.52 7.49
CA LYS A 199 -31.75 -1.52 7.96
C LYS A 199 -32.66 -1.81 6.77
N TYR A 200 -32.73 -3.07 6.33
CA TYR A 200 -33.76 -3.49 5.41
C TYR A 200 -35.10 -3.16 6.08
N SER A 201 -35.84 -2.22 5.52
CA SER A 201 -37.27 -2.11 5.82
C SER A 201 -37.94 -3.28 5.14
N SER A 202 -38.37 -4.25 5.92
CA SER A 202 -39.31 -5.31 5.51
C SER A 202 -40.66 -4.71 5.14
#